data_bfc98116d972eafd3be8448a5ccb498a
#
_entry.id   bfc98116d972eafd3be8448a5ccb498a
#
_cell.length_a   1.000
_cell.length_b   1.000
_cell.length_c   1.000
_cell.angle_alpha   90.00
_cell.angle_beta   90.00
_cell.angle_gamma   90.00
#
_symmetry.space_group_name_H-M   'P 1'
#
loop_
_entity.id
_entity.type
_entity.pdbx_description
1 polymer ?
#
loop_
_entity_poly.entity_id
_entity_poly.type
_entity_poly.pdbx_seq_one_letter_code
_entity_poly.pdbx_strand_id
1 'polypeptide(L)'
;NSLEDAVRLTSLPVMDIDELGDVILEELKLHLVNHTSLSYNFIYKLHFFGKPDFELKNTVHPFEDFYLHDIPFEDLNDSPAFDFEFSLVTPDKKKAGHYEASVKLKPKQLFAKIEELKKKNLATFSQLLFEKYPDRLMEDLVEMGRLAAKGFKVYDASKARQHLESPRSVIDLHIEKLADDWKHMSNYEILSLQLKTFEKYYHLSVIHHQPSLIVIHGVGEGVLRDEIHDILRLKKEVKSFVNQFHPAYGYGATEIFFQY
;
A
#
# COMPACT_ATOMS: atom_id res chain seq x y z
N ASN A 1 -3.43 34.42 -13.83
CA ASN A 1 -3.02 33.00 -13.83
C ASN A 1 -4.23 32.22 -13.37
N SER A 2 -4.91 31.56 -14.31
CA SER A 2 -5.93 30.57 -13.97
C SER A 2 -5.24 29.51 -13.15
N LEU A 3 -5.72 29.27 -11.92
CA LEU A 3 -5.40 28.07 -11.16
C LEU A 3 -5.84 26.91 -12.05
N GLU A 4 -4.89 26.22 -12.66
CA GLU A 4 -5.19 25.03 -13.47
C GLU A 4 -5.80 23.99 -12.56
N ASP A 5 -6.89 23.37 -13.00
CA ASP A 5 -7.53 22.27 -12.31
C ASP A 5 -6.50 21.16 -12.05
N ALA A 6 -6.05 21.02 -10.81
CA ALA A 6 -4.98 20.08 -10.45
C ALA A 6 -5.02 19.70 -8.98
N VAL A 7 -4.47 18.54 -8.66
CA VAL A 7 -4.15 18.14 -7.29
C VAL A 7 -2.63 18.26 -7.11
N ARG A 8 -2.22 18.95 -6.04
CA ARG A 8 -0.82 19.30 -5.78
C ARG A 8 -0.41 18.99 -4.35
N LEU A 9 0.82 18.59 -4.18
CA LEU A 9 1.51 18.63 -2.88
C LEU A 9 2.15 20.01 -2.74
N THR A 10 1.67 20.81 -1.78
CA THR A 10 2.15 22.15 -1.51
C THR A 10 2.97 22.15 -0.23
N SER A 11 4.13 22.77 -0.29
CA SER A 11 5.09 22.87 0.80
C SER A 11 5.25 24.33 1.23
N LEU A 12 5.07 24.58 2.53
CA LEU A 12 5.27 25.87 3.16
C LEU A 12 6.48 25.79 4.10
N PRO A 13 7.65 26.35 3.72
CA PRO A 13 8.79 26.49 4.62
C PRO A 13 8.48 27.43 5.77
N VAL A 14 8.66 26.98 7.00
CA VAL A 14 8.58 27.79 8.20
C VAL A 14 10.00 28.17 8.61
N MET A 15 10.24 29.47 8.77
CA MET A 15 11.55 30.03 9.10
C MET A 15 11.55 30.49 10.55
N ASP A 16 12.65 30.29 11.24
CA ASP A 16 12.91 30.81 12.58
C ASP A 16 14.23 31.58 12.63
N ILE A 17 14.53 32.23 13.72
CA ILE A 17 15.76 32.98 13.94
C ILE A 17 16.55 32.26 15.01
N ASP A 18 17.77 31.86 14.69
CA ASP A 18 18.66 31.18 15.61
C ASP A 18 19.26 32.14 16.69
N GLU A 19 20.02 31.60 17.63
CA GLU A 19 20.66 32.36 18.70
C GLU A 19 21.67 33.43 18.22
N LEU A 20 22.15 33.31 16.98
CA LEU A 20 23.08 34.26 16.37
C LEU A 20 22.31 35.32 15.53
N GLY A 21 21.00 35.21 15.39
CA GLY A 21 20.16 36.12 14.63
C GLY A 21 20.05 35.77 13.14
N ASP A 22 20.52 34.57 12.73
CA ASP A 22 20.41 34.08 11.38
C ASP A 22 19.03 33.43 11.12
N VAL A 23 18.46 33.67 9.93
CA VAL A 23 17.19 33.06 9.52
C VAL A 23 17.42 31.64 9.05
N ILE A 24 16.91 30.69 9.80
CA ILE A 24 17.05 29.26 9.55
C ILE A 24 15.69 28.64 9.17
N LEU A 25 15.71 27.50 8.47
CA LEU A 25 14.52 26.69 8.22
C LEU A 25 14.25 25.83 9.47
N GLU A 26 13.08 25.97 10.08
CA GLU A 26 12.65 25.19 11.24
C GLU A 26 11.96 23.90 10.80
N GLU A 27 10.95 24.03 9.96
CA GLU A 27 10.13 22.91 9.48
C GLU A 27 9.54 23.16 8.09
N LEU A 28 9.02 22.11 7.49
CA LEU A 28 8.30 22.17 6.22
C LEU A 28 6.86 21.68 6.44
N LYS A 29 5.89 22.58 6.37
CA LYS A 29 4.46 22.21 6.42
C LYS A 29 4.00 21.68 5.08
N LEU A 30 3.32 20.54 5.10
CA LEU A 30 2.82 19.87 3.91
C LEU A 30 1.30 19.92 3.83
N HIS A 31 0.82 20.29 2.66
CA HIS A 31 -0.59 20.38 2.34
C HIS A 31 -0.91 19.64 1.04
N LEU A 32 -2.01 18.90 1.04
CA LEU A 32 -2.63 18.37 -0.18
C LEU A 32 -3.67 19.36 -0.66
N VAL A 33 -3.43 19.99 -1.80
CA VAL A 33 -4.32 21.03 -2.34
C VAL A 33 -5.05 20.49 -3.55
N ASN A 34 -6.37 20.45 -3.47
CA ASN A 34 -7.26 20.03 -4.54
C ASN A 34 -7.93 21.24 -5.19
N HIS A 35 -7.47 21.62 -6.38
CA HIS A 35 -8.09 22.69 -7.19
C HIS A 35 -9.14 22.17 -8.17
N THR A 36 -9.50 20.88 -8.11
CA THR A 36 -10.51 20.30 -9.01
C THR A 36 -11.93 20.36 -8.41
N SER A 37 -12.93 20.12 -9.23
CA SER A 37 -14.34 20.03 -8.82
C SER A 37 -14.73 18.65 -8.27
N LEU A 38 -13.78 17.70 -8.15
CA LEU A 38 -14.04 16.34 -7.69
C LEU A 38 -13.49 16.12 -6.27
N SER A 39 -14.13 15.22 -5.55
CA SER A 39 -13.63 14.72 -4.25
C SER A 39 -12.84 13.43 -4.44
N TYR A 40 -11.74 13.32 -3.73
CA TYR A 40 -10.88 12.14 -3.76
C TYR A 40 -10.67 11.55 -2.37
N ASN A 41 -10.85 10.24 -2.24
CA ASN A 41 -10.23 9.53 -1.13
C ASN A 41 -8.75 9.41 -1.40
N PHE A 42 -7.92 9.59 -0.39
CA PHE A 42 -6.49 9.41 -0.54
C PHE A 42 -5.90 8.59 0.60
N ILE A 43 -4.84 7.87 0.27
CA ILE A 43 -3.91 7.24 1.20
C ILE A 43 -2.57 7.92 0.98
N TYR A 44 -2.04 8.53 2.00
CA TYR A 44 -0.74 9.19 2.00
C TYR A 44 0.23 8.42 2.88
N LYS A 45 1.45 8.20 2.39
CA LYS A 45 2.54 7.55 3.12
C LYS A 45 3.80 8.38 3.02
N LEU A 46 4.38 8.65 4.18
CA LEU A 46 5.71 9.24 4.30
C LEU A 46 6.74 8.13 4.48
N HIS A 47 7.85 8.22 3.75
CA HIS A 47 8.97 7.32 3.88
C HIS A 47 10.25 8.11 4.10
N PHE A 48 11.09 7.66 5.04
CA PHE A 48 12.47 8.10 5.19
C PHE A 48 13.42 6.94 4.86
N PHE A 49 14.42 7.17 4.00
CA PHE A 49 15.32 6.12 3.51
C PHE A 49 14.60 4.87 2.98
N GLY A 50 13.42 5.05 2.39
CA GLY A 50 12.61 3.96 1.86
C GLY A 50 11.85 3.14 2.92
N LYS A 51 11.89 3.53 4.20
CA LYS A 51 11.12 2.92 5.28
C LYS A 51 9.86 3.74 5.56
N PRO A 52 8.70 3.10 5.71
CA PRO A 52 7.47 3.81 6.06
C PRO A 52 7.57 4.37 7.48
N ASP A 53 7.23 5.65 7.64
CA ASP A 53 7.22 6.36 8.91
C ASP A 53 5.79 6.73 9.32
N PHE A 54 5.01 7.25 8.40
CA PHE A 54 3.67 7.78 8.66
C PHE A 54 2.69 7.40 7.55
N GLU A 55 1.45 7.07 7.92
CA GLU A 55 0.34 6.83 6.98
C GLU A 55 -0.91 7.59 7.42
N LEU A 56 -1.54 8.29 6.47
CA LEU A 56 -2.79 9.01 6.65
C LEU A 56 -3.79 8.60 5.58
N LYS A 57 -5.03 8.28 5.99
CA LYS A 57 -6.16 8.02 5.08
C LYS A 57 -7.23 9.06 5.34
N ASN A 58 -7.67 9.75 4.30
CA ASN A 58 -8.74 10.73 4.40
C ASN A 58 -9.38 11.00 3.03
N THR A 59 -10.27 11.98 3.00
CA THR A 59 -10.89 12.52 1.79
C THR A 59 -10.49 13.98 1.65
N VAL A 60 -10.14 14.41 0.43
CA VAL A 60 -9.97 15.83 0.09
C VAL A 60 -11.12 16.25 -0.81
N HIS A 61 -11.83 17.31 -0.39
CA HIS A 61 -12.99 17.84 -1.10
C HIS A 61 -12.61 18.81 -2.24
N PRO A 62 -13.55 19.19 -3.11
CA PRO A 62 -13.29 20.18 -4.15
C PRO A 62 -12.78 21.49 -3.54
N PHE A 63 -11.73 22.04 -4.13
CA PHE A 63 -11.13 23.34 -3.76
C PHE A 63 -10.67 23.42 -2.29
N GLU A 64 -10.32 22.26 -1.72
CA GLU A 64 -9.83 22.15 -0.35
C GLU A 64 -8.30 22.19 -0.29
N ASP A 65 -7.80 22.90 0.72
CA ASP A 65 -6.41 22.86 1.18
C ASP A 65 -6.37 21.99 2.46
N PHE A 66 -5.90 20.75 2.31
CA PHE A 66 -5.87 19.76 3.39
C PHE A 66 -4.47 19.72 4.00
N TYR A 67 -4.32 20.12 5.24
CA TYR A 67 -3.08 19.99 6.00
C TYR A 67 -2.76 18.51 6.26
N LEU A 68 -1.55 18.07 5.89
CA LEU A 68 -1.08 16.70 6.11
C LEU A 68 -0.33 16.58 7.44
N HIS A 69 0.83 17.19 7.53
CA HIS A 69 1.71 17.25 8.71
C HIS A 69 2.91 18.17 8.48
N ASP A 70 3.74 18.32 9.51
CA ASP A 70 5.01 19.04 9.45
C ASP A 70 6.18 18.05 9.38
N ILE A 71 7.26 18.44 8.69
CA ILE A 71 8.54 17.73 8.69
C ILE A 71 9.57 18.66 9.29
N PRO A 72 10.17 18.31 10.44
CA PRO A 72 11.30 19.05 11.03
C PRO A 72 12.50 19.11 10.07
N PHE A 73 13.26 20.19 10.14
CA PHE A 73 14.46 20.38 9.32
C PHE A 73 15.42 19.20 9.39
N GLU A 74 15.58 18.61 10.56
CA GLU A 74 16.47 17.48 10.83
C GLU A 74 16.16 16.28 9.93
N ASP A 75 14.87 15.99 9.74
CA ASP A 75 14.39 14.83 8.97
C ASP A 75 14.42 15.06 7.46
N LEU A 76 14.57 16.31 7.00
CA LEU A 76 14.66 16.63 5.57
C LEU A 76 15.91 16.07 4.89
N ASN A 77 16.95 15.76 5.65
CA ASN A 77 18.17 15.13 5.16
C ASN A 77 17.98 13.62 4.87
N ASP A 78 16.92 13.01 5.42
CA ASP A 78 16.64 11.58 5.34
C ASP A 78 15.92 11.17 4.04
N SER A 79 16.03 12.02 3.02
CA SER A 79 15.47 11.79 1.68
C SER A 79 13.99 11.43 1.71
N PRO A 80 13.13 12.32 2.23
CA PRO A 80 11.70 12.05 2.34
C PRO A 80 11.06 11.76 0.98
N ALA A 81 10.24 10.72 0.95
CA ALA A 81 9.40 10.35 -0.16
C ALA A 81 7.94 10.35 0.27
N PHE A 82 7.09 10.92 -0.58
CA PHE A 82 5.67 11.13 -0.37
C PHE A 82 4.90 10.31 -1.39
N ASP A 83 4.30 9.23 -0.96
CA ASP A 83 3.51 8.34 -1.81
C ASP A 83 2.02 8.57 -1.56
N PHE A 84 1.29 8.76 -2.64
CA PHE A 84 -0.15 8.96 -2.63
C PHE A 84 -0.84 7.89 -3.47
N GLU A 85 -1.96 7.40 -2.97
CA GLU A 85 -2.92 6.62 -3.72
C GLU A 85 -4.27 7.35 -3.65
N PHE A 86 -4.85 7.66 -4.82
CA PHE A 86 -6.12 8.35 -4.94
C PHE A 86 -7.19 7.45 -5.52
N SER A 87 -8.43 7.63 -5.06
CA SER A 87 -9.62 7.08 -5.70
C SER A 87 -10.75 8.11 -5.70
N LEU A 88 -11.67 8.03 -6.67
CA LEU A 88 -12.84 8.89 -6.68
C LEU A 88 -13.80 8.51 -5.55
N VAL A 89 -14.30 9.50 -4.80
CA VAL A 89 -15.36 9.30 -3.80
C VAL A 89 -16.63 8.77 -4.47
N THR A 90 -16.98 9.34 -5.63
CA THR A 90 -18.07 8.83 -6.47
C THR A 90 -17.46 8.04 -7.63
N PRO A 91 -17.54 6.69 -7.62
CA PRO A 91 -16.95 5.88 -8.68
C PRO A 91 -17.52 6.18 -10.06
N ASP A 92 -16.63 6.36 -11.04
CA ASP A 92 -16.96 6.52 -12.46
C ASP A 92 -16.36 5.34 -13.24
N LYS A 93 -17.20 4.61 -13.99
CA LYS A 93 -16.78 3.44 -14.78
C LYS A 93 -15.79 3.78 -15.90
N LYS A 94 -15.72 5.04 -16.32
CA LYS A 94 -14.79 5.53 -17.34
C LYS A 94 -13.43 5.92 -16.76
N LYS A 95 -13.34 6.04 -15.46
CA LYS A 95 -12.14 6.47 -14.73
C LYS A 95 -11.38 5.28 -14.15
N ALA A 96 -10.07 5.47 -13.94
CA ALA A 96 -9.25 4.49 -13.22
C ALA A 96 -9.80 4.24 -11.82
N GLY A 97 -9.73 3.00 -11.34
CA GLY A 97 -10.18 2.66 -10.00
C GLY A 97 -9.33 3.30 -8.91
N HIS A 98 -8.04 3.47 -9.17
CA HIS A 98 -7.08 4.17 -8.31
C HIS A 98 -6.00 4.82 -9.18
N TYR A 99 -5.29 5.78 -8.60
CA TYR A 99 -4.14 6.45 -9.21
C TYR A 99 -3.06 6.67 -8.16
N GLU A 100 -1.83 6.32 -8.49
CA GLU A 100 -0.68 6.46 -7.61
C GLU A 100 0.20 7.62 -8.07
N ALA A 101 0.67 8.42 -7.13
CA ALA A 101 1.62 9.49 -7.35
C ALA A 101 2.70 9.47 -6.27
N SER A 102 3.95 9.66 -6.65
CA SER A 102 5.09 9.69 -5.73
C SER A 102 5.93 10.94 -5.97
N VAL A 103 6.30 11.59 -4.88
CA VAL A 103 7.19 12.76 -4.89
C VAL A 103 8.35 12.50 -3.95
N LYS A 104 9.57 12.83 -4.40
CA LYS A 104 10.78 12.75 -3.57
C LYS A 104 11.42 14.13 -3.46
N LEU A 105 11.70 14.56 -2.25
CA LEU A 105 12.44 15.77 -1.98
C LEU A 105 13.92 15.44 -1.73
N LYS A 106 14.77 15.91 -2.65
CA LYS A 106 16.22 15.85 -2.42
C LYS A 106 16.64 17.13 -1.69
N PRO A 107 17.46 17.05 -0.62
CA PRO A 107 17.84 18.21 0.16
C PRO A 107 18.36 19.38 -0.66
N LYS A 108 19.26 19.13 -1.63
CA LYS A 108 19.77 20.18 -2.55
C LYS A 108 18.67 20.88 -3.34
N GLN A 109 17.67 20.15 -3.80
CA GLN A 109 16.55 20.72 -4.57
C GLN A 109 15.64 21.53 -3.66
N LEU A 110 15.41 21.07 -2.43
CA LEU A 110 14.63 21.79 -1.43
C LEU A 110 15.26 23.14 -1.11
N PHE A 111 16.55 23.18 -0.79
CA PHE A 111 17.25 24.44 -0.48
C PHE A 111 17.25 25.40 -1.69
N ALA A 112 17.46 24.89 -2.90
CA ALA A 112 17.35 25.71 -4.12
C ALA A 112 15.95 26.30 -4.29
N LYS A 113 14.90 25.53 -3.96
CA LYS A 113 13.51 26.01 -3.98
C LYS A 113 13.26 27.09 -2.95
N ILE A 114 13.75 26.92 -1.73
CA ILE A 114 13.61 27.94 -0.66
C ILE A 114 14.30 29.25 -1.06
N GLU A 115 15.49 29.20 -1.64
CA GLU A 115 16.17 30.39 -2.16
C GLU A 115 15.40 31.05 -3.32
N GLU A 116 14.79 30.26 -4.19
CA GLU A 116 13.91 30.75 -5.27
C GLU A 116 12.68 31.47 -4.69
N LEU A 117 12.04 30.90 -3.65
CA LEU A 117 10.90 31.51 -2.96
C LEU A 117 11.28 32.86 -2.35
N LYS A 118 12.44 32.94 -1.65
CA LYS A 118 12.93 34.20 -1.09
C LYS A 118 13.12 35.27 -2.18
N LYS A 119 13.74 34.90 -3.31
CA LYS A 119 13.97 35.81 -4.44
C LYS A 119 12.67 36.31 -5.10
N LYS A 120 11.66 35.43 -5.20
CA LYS A 120 10.36 35.74 -5.83
C LYS A 120 9.33 36.29 -4.86
N ASN A 121 9.66 36.39 -3.59
CA ASN A 121 8.73 36.77 -2.49
C ASN A 121 7.47 35.88 -2.48
N LEU A 122 7.67 34.58 -2.61
CA LEU A 122 6.61 33.57 -2.56
C LEU A 122 6.71 32.78 -1.26
N ALA A 123 5.56 32.44 -0.66
CA ALA A 123 5.51 31.70 0.59
C ALA A 123 5.62 30.17 0.41
N THR A 124 5.12 29.65 -0.69
CA THR A 124 4.98 28.20 -0.91
C THR A 124 5.51 27.78 -2.27
N PHE A 125 5.88 26.52 -2.38
CA PHE A 125 6.08 25.84 -3.66
C PHE A 125 5.22 24.59 -3.75
N SER A 126 4.85 24.21 -4.95
CA SER A 126 3.97 23.06 -5.17
C SER A 126 4.57 22.10 -6.18
N GLN A 127 4.26 20.82 -5.99
CA GLN A 127 4.56 19.73 -6.92
C GLN A 127 3.25 19.17 -7.44
N LEU A 128 3.14 19.04 -8.75
CA LEU A 128 1.96 18.50 -9.40
C LEU A 128 1.87 16.99 -9.09
N LEU A 129 0.73 16.54 -8.58
CA LEU A 129 0.41 15.12 -8.46
C LEU A 129 -0.35 14.65 -9.71
N PHE A 130 -1.40 15.37 -10.08
CA PHE A 130 -2.07 15.20 -11.38
C PHE A 130 -2.93 16.43 -11.73
N GLU A 131 -3.14 16.68 -13.01
CA GLU A 131 -4.05 17.72 -13.51
C GLU A 131 -5.47 17.18 -13.67
N LYS A 132 -5.59 16.00 -14.25
CA LYS A 132 -6.86 15.33 -14.48
C LYS A 132 -6.78 13.90 -13.98
N TYR A 133 -7.79 13.49 -13.19
CA TYR A 133 -7.87 12.10 -12.75
C TYR A 133 -7.93 11.18 -13.98
N PRO A 134 -7.06 10.15 -14.06
CA PRO A 134 -6.88 9.37 -15.27
C PRO A 134 -8.13 8.61 -15.68
N ASP A 135 -8.30 8.49 -16.98
CA ASP A 135 -9.31 7.62 -17.54
C ASP A 135 -8.88 6.16 -17.40
N ARG A 136 -9.82 5.26 -17.34
CA ARG A 136 -9.53 3.82 -17.36
C ARG A 136 -8.81 3.47 -18.66
N LEU A 137 -7.66 2.82 -18.57
CA LEU A 137 -6.88 2.46 -19.75
C LEU A 137 -7.71 1.54 -20.64
N MET A 138 -7.91 1.96 -21.89
CA MET A 138 -8.59 1.13 -22.90
C MET A 138 -7.80 -0.14 -23.21
N GLU A 139 -6.51 -0.19 -22.91
CA GLU A 139 -5.66 -1.38 -23.05
C GLU A 139 -6.17 -2.54 -22.21
N ASP A 140 -6.62 -2.30 -20.97
CA ASP A 140 -7.23 -3.34 -20.14
C ASP A 140 -8.47 -3.93 -20.78
N LEU A 141 -9.31 -3.10 -21.40
CA LEU A 141 -10.54 -3.54 -22.08
C LEU A 141 -10.24 -4.26 -23.42
N VAL A 142 -9.23 -3.77 -24.16
CA VAL A 142 -8.78 -4.37 -25.44
C VAL A 142 -8.06 -5.69 -25.18
N GLU A 143 -7.24 -5.75 -24.13
CA GLU A 143 -6.54 -6.99 -23.75
C GLU A 143 -7.52 -8.02 -23.18
N MET A 144 -8.49 -7.61 -22.37
CA MET A 144 -9.60 -8.47 -21.94
C MET A 144 -10.42 -8.99 -23.13
N GLY A 145 -10.71 -8.14 -24.11
CA GLY A 145 -11.40 -8.54 -25.34
C GLY A 145 -10.57 -9.51 -26.19
N ARG A 146 -9.25 -9.32 -26.28
CA ARG A 146 -8.32 -10.21 -26.97
C ARG A 146 -8.17 -11.57 -26.27
N LEU A 147 -8.15 -11.57 -24.93
CA LEU A 147 -8.13 -12.78 -24.13
C LEU A 147 -9.41 -13.57 -24.26
N ALA A 148 -10.58 -12.89 -24.25
CA ALA A 148 -11.88 -13.52 -24.49
C ALA A 148 -11.98 -14.13 -25.90
N ALA A 149 -11.48 -13.42 -26.93
CA ALA A 149 -11.43 -13.93 -28.31
C ALA A 149 -10.50 -15.15 -28.48
N LYS A 150 -9.48 -15.30 -27.60
CA LYS A 150 -8.62 -16.48 -27.52
C LYS A 150 -9.20 -17.62 -26.68
N GLY A 151 -10.46 -17.52 -26.23
CA GLY A 151 -11.13 -18.55 -25.44
C GLY A 151 -10.88 -18.49 -23.95
N PHE A 152 -10.18 -17.45 -23.44
CA PHE A 152 -10.03 -17.25 -22.02
C PHE A 152 -11.31 -16.62 -21.43
N LYS A 153 -11.75 -17.14 -20.28
CA LYS A 153 -12.87 -16.53 -19.55
C LYS A 153 -12.39 -15.27 -18.86
N VAL A 154 -12.86 -14.11 -19.32
CA VAL A 154 -12.56 -12.81 -18.73
C VAL A 154 -13.69 -12.42 -17.79
N TYR A 155 -13.35 -12.07 -16.55
CA TYR A 155 -14.32 -11.75 -15.51
C TYR A 155 -14.17 -10.29 -15.07
N ASP A 156 -15.29 -9.63 -14.83
CA ASP A 156 -15.30 -8.34 -14.14
C ASP A 156 -14.78 -8.51 -12.71
N ALA A 157 -13.97 -7.57 -12.24
CA ALA A 157 -13.38 -7.60 -10.90
C ALA A 157 -14.43 -7.74 -9.79
N SER A 158 -15.64 -7.18 -10.00
CA SER A 158 -16.78 -7.33 -9.09
C SER A 158 -17.33 -8.77 -9.01
N LYS A 159 -17.07 -9.58 -10.04
CA LYS A 159 -17.46 -10.99 -10.14
C LYS A 159 -16.31 -11.96 -9.92
N ALA A 160 -15.10 -11.46 -9.73
CA ALA A 160 -13.88 -12.28 -9.57
C ALA A 160 -14.03 -13.31 -8.44
N ARG A 161 -14.69 -12.94 -7.34
CA ARG A 161 -14.94 -13.85 -6.19
C ARG A 161 -15.77 -15.07 -6.55
N GLN A 162 -16.68 -14.97 -7.54
CA GLN A 162 -17.57 -16.09 -7.94
C GLN A 162 -16.84 -17.16 -8.74
N HIS A 163 -15.65 -16.84 -9.28
CA HIS A 163 -14.87 -17.71 -10.16
C HIS A 163 -13.54 -18.16 -9.54
N LEU A 164 -13.23 -17.67 -8.34
CA LEU A 164 -12.07 -18.15 -7.57
C LEU A 164 -12.42 -19.46 -6.87
N GLU A 165 -11.39 -20.27 -6.63
CA GLU A 165 -11.50 -21.44 -5.76
C GLU A 165 -12.09 -21.01 -4.42
N SER A 166 -12.98 -21.84 -3.86
CA SER A 166 -13.56 -21.57 -2.55
C SER A 166 -12.48 -21.53 -1.49
N PRO A 167 -12.54 -20.59 -0.56
CA PRO A 167 -11.59 -20.51 0.53
C PRO A 167 -11.77 -21.71 1.47
N ARG A 168 -10.71 -22.08 2.16
CA ARG A 168 -10.74 -23.12 3.19
C ARG A 168 -10.58 -22.48 4.56
N SER A 169 -11.33 -22.95 5.54
CA SER A 169 -11.15 -22.51 6.93
C SER A 169 -9.96 -23.18 7.62
N VAL A 170 -9.55 -24.34 7.10
CA VAL A 170 -8.40 -25.10 7.59
C VAL A 170 -7.59 -25.61 6.40
N ILE A 171 -6.29 -25.44 6.46
CA ILE A 171 -5.35 -26.00 5.47
C ILE A 171 -4.29 -26.85 6.18
N ASP A 172 -3.98 -27.98 5.58
CA ASP A 172 -2.94 -28.90 6.05
C ASP A 172 -1.74 -28.80 5.11
N LEU A 173 -0.62 -28.33 5.65
CA LEU A 173 0.62 -28.12 4.91
C LEU A 173 1.62 -29.28 5.05
N HIS A 174 1.25 -30.39 5.66
CA HIS A 174 2.12 -31.57 5.66
C HIS A 174 2.40 -31.99 4.22
N ILE A 175 3.68 -32.24 3.91
CA ILE A 175 4.13 -32.42 2.52
C ILE A 175 3.45 -33.59 1.83
N GLU A 176 3.16 -34.65 2.55
CA GLU A 176 2.44 -35.83 2.05
C GLU A 176 0.99 -35.54 1.64
N LYS A 177 0.45 -34.38 2.01
CA LYS A 177 -0.87 -33.88 1.58
C LYS A 177 -0.77 -32.98 0.33
N LEU A 178 0.41 -32.50 0.03
CA LEU A 178 0.66 -31.52 -1.05
C LEU A 178 1.28 -32.15 -2.29
N ALA A 179 2.06 -33.24 -2.13
CA ALA A 179 2.75 -33.89 -3.23
C ALA A 179 2.86 -35.41 -2.99
N ASP A 180 2.57 -36.21 -4.02
CA ASP A 180 2.70 -37.69 -3.95
C ASP A 180 4.15 -38.11 -3.96
N ASP A 181 5.02 -37.41 -4.68
CA ASP A 181 6.44 -37.75 -4.87
C ASP A 181 7.39 -36.95 -3.96
N TRP A 182 6.93 -36.56 -2.80
CA TRP A 182 7.68 -35.69 -1.88
C TRP A 182 9.00 -36.31 -1.38
N LYS A 183 9.14 -37.64 -1.39
CA LYS A 183 10.33 -38.34 -0.89
C LYS A 183 11.59 -38.03 -1.73
N HIS A 184 11.43 -37.58 -2.96
CA HIS A 184 12.51 -37.16 -3.84
C HIS A 184 12.81 -35.69 -3.82
N MET A 185 12.02 -34.90 -3.08
CA MET A 185 12.17 -33.46 -2.95
C MET A 185 13.22 -33.08 -1.89
N SER A 186 13.99 -32.06 -2.17
CA SER A 186 14.89 -31.45 -1.19
C SER A 186 14.08 -30.67 -0.12
N ASN A 187 14.68 -30.44 1.03
CA ASN A 187 14.05 -29.62 2.08
C ASN A 187 13.63 -28.22 1.61
N TYR A 188 14.40 -27.63 0.70
CA TYR A 188 14.08 -26.34 0.07
C TYR A 188 12.84 -26.41 -0.81
N GLU A 189 12.71 -27.44 -1.63
CA GLU A 189 11.54 -27.64 -2.50
C GLU A 189 10.29 -27.91 -1.67
N ILE A 190 10.41 -28.71 -0.61
CA ILE A 190 9.32 -28.99 0.35
C ILE A 190 8.85 -27.68 0.98
N LEU A 191 9.74 -26.91 1.57
CA LEU A 191 9.40 -25.63 2.22
C LEU A 191 8.79 -24.65 1.22
N SER A 192 9.35 -24.55 0.02
CA SER A 192 8.83 -23.67 -1.03
C SER A 192 7.40 -24.04 -1.45
N LEU A 193 7.09 -25.33 -1.60
CA LEU A 193 5.75 -25.80 -1.93
C LEU A 193 4.75 -25.53 -0.81
N GLN A 194 5.16 -25.76 0.45
CA GLN A 194 4.35 -25.49 1.62
C GLN A 194 4.02 -23.99 1.74
N LEU A 195 5.01 -23.11 1.60
CA LEU A 195 4.81 -21.65 1.64
C LEU A 195 3.94 -21.16 0.49
N LYS A 196 4.17 -21.66 -0.74
CA LYS A 196 3.32 -21.32 -1.90
C LYS A 196 1.86 -21.73 -1.67
N THR A 197 1.64 -22.89 -1.08
CA THR A 197 0.28 -23.37 -0.74
C THR A 197 -0.35 -22.51 0.35
N PHE A 198 0.42 -22.15 1.38
CA PHE A 198 -0.01 -21.22 2.41
C PHE A 198 -0.44 -19.87 1.81
N GLU A 199 0.40 -19.25 1.00
CA GLU A 199 0.10 -17.95 0.37
C GLU A 199 -1.15 -18.00 -0.49
N LYS A 200 -1.34 -19.07 -1.27
CA LYS A 200 -2.56 -19.26 -2.07
C LYS A 200 -3.82 -19.18 -1.20
N TYR A 201 -3.90 -19.98 -0.14
CA TYR A 201 -5.10 -20.03 0.70
C TYR A 201 -5.23 -18.82 1.61
N TYR A 202 -4.13 -18.20 2.02
CA TYR A 202 -4.13 -16.90 2.67
C TYR A 202 -4.82 -15.85 1.81
N HIS A 203 -4.41 -15.71 0.54
CA HIS A 203 -5.02 -14.76 -0.40
C HIS A 203 -6.50 -15.08 -0.67
N LEU A 204 -6.87 -16.34 -0.82
CA LEU A 204 -8.27 -16.75 -0.95
C LEU A 204 -9.08 -16.34 0.28
N SER A 205 -8.55 -16.55 1.49
CA SER A 205 -9.22 -16.15 2.72
C SER A 205 -9.45 -14.65 2.80
N VAL A 206 -8.45 -13.85 2.43
CA VAL A 206 -8.57 -12.38 2.38
C VAL A 206 -9.59 -11.93 1.35
N ILE A 207 -9.54 -12.44 0.11
CA ILE A 207 -10.48 -12.08 -0.97
C ILE A 207 -11.92 -12.42 -0.60
N HIS A 208 -12.13 -13.55 0.06
CA HIS A 208 -13.46 -13.99 0.48
C HIS A 208 -13.90 -13.42 1.85
N HIS A 209 -13.10 -12.55 2.46
CA HIS A 209 -13.36 -11.94 3.76
C HIS A 209 -13.65 -12.96 4.86
N GLN A 210 -12.84 -14.03 4.91
CA GLN A 210 -12.96 -15.00 6.00
C GLN A 210 -12.57 -14.37 7.34
N PRO A 211 -13.25 -14.70 8.44
CA PRO A 211 -12.87 -14.18 9.77
C PRO A 211 -11.56 -14.79 10.28
N SER A 212 -11.29 -16.05 9.92
CA SER A 212 -10.06 -16.75 10.35
C SER A 212 -9.64 -17.85 9.36
N LEU A 213 -8.38 -18.27 9.49
CA LEU A 213 -7.79 -19.41 8.78
C LEU A 213 -6.91 -20.20 9.75
N ILE A 214 -7.10 -21.51 9.83
CA ILE A 214 -6.23 -22.41 10.57
C ILE A 214 -5.25 -23.07 9.62
N VAL A 215 -3.96 -22.95 9.94
CA VAL A 215 -2.85 -23.49 9.14
C VAL A 215 -2.14 -24.57 9.95
N ILE A 216 -2.25 -25.83 9.50
CA ILE A 216 -1.56 -26.97 10.13
C ILE A 216 -0.20 -27.10 9.46
N HIS A 217 0.86 -26.85 10.22
CA HIS A 217 2.26 -26.88 9.76
C HIS A 217 3.09 -28.00 10.40
N GLY A 218 2.49 -28.71 11.35
CA GLY A 218 3.17 -29.71 12.15
C GLY A 218 4.01 -29.11 13.28
N VAL A 219 4.51 -29.98 14.16
CA VAL A 219 5.35 -29.57 15.31
C VAL A 219 6.82 -29.42 14.86
N GLY A 220 7.38 -30.41 14.18
CA GLY A 220 8.72 -30.46 13.59
C GLY A 220 9.79 -29.63 14.32
N GLU A 221 10.77 -29.12 13.58
CA GLU A 221 11.79 -28.20 14.08
C GLU A 221 11.32 -26.74 14.14
N GLY A 222 10.10 -26.47 13.65
CA GLY A 222 9.47 -25.15 13.70
C GLY A 222 9.80 -24.24 12.49
N VAL A 223 10.63 -24.65 11.54
CA VAL A 223 11.04 -23.82 10.41
C VAL A 223 9.85 -23.28 9.62
N LEU A 224 8.93 -24.15 9.19
CA LEU A 224 7.74 -23.74 8.45
C LEU A 224 6.84 -22.80 9.26
N ARG A 225 6.66 -23.09 10.56
CA ARG A 225 5.90 -22.22 11.47
C ARG A 225 6.51 -20.84 11.55
N ASP A 226 7.82 -20.75 11.73
CA ASP A 226 8.52 -19.49 11.94
C ASP A 226 8.50 -18.63 10.65
N GLU A 227 8.69 -19.24 9.49
CA GLU A 227 8.53 -18.57 8.19
C GLU A 227 7.11 -18.03 7.98
N ILE A 228 6.08 -18.82 8.30
CA ILE A 228 4.69 -18.37 8.22
C ILE A 228 4.44 -17.21 9.18
N HIS A 229 4.93 -17.27 10.41
CA HIS A 229 4.78 -16.19 11.40
C HIS A 229 5.47 -14.91 10.94
N ASP A 230 6.65 -14.99 10.32
CA ASP A 230 7.35 -13.82 9.78
C ASP A 230 6.56 -13.18 8.64
N ILE A 231 6.00 -13.99 7.74
CA ILE A 231 5.10 -13.48 6.69
C ILE A 231 3.88 -12.79 7.32
N LEU A 232 3.23 -13.41 8.31
CA LEU A 232 2.01 -12.87 8.93
C LEU A 232 2.23 -11.53 9.64
N ARG A 233 3.40 -11.30 10.25
CA ARG A 233 3.76 -10.03 10.89
C ARG A 233 3.79 -8.85 9.92
N LEU A 234 4.01 -9.13 8.62
CA LEU A 234 4.10 -8.11 7.58
C LEU A 234 2.75 -7.84 6.88
N LYS A 235 1.71 -8.64 7.17
CA LYS A 235 0.42 -8.56 6.48
C LYS A 235 -0.57 -7.67 7.26
N LYS A 236 -1.05 -6.61 6.62
CA LYS A 236 -2.00 -5.65 7.21
C LYS A 236 -3.40 -6.22 7.46
N GLU A 237 -3.78 -7.25 6.71
CA GLU A 237 -5.07 -7.94 6.84
C GLU A 237 -5.11 -8.87 8.05
N VAL A 238 -3.97 -9.15 8.66
CA VAL A 238 -3.87 -9.98 9.87
C VAL A 238 -4.08 -9.11 11.09
N LYS A 239 -5.16 -9.40 11.83
CA LYS A 239 -5.43 -8.77 13.13
C LYS A 239 -4.55 -9.35 14.22
N SER A 240 -4.46 -10.66 14.26
CA SER A 240 -3.64 -11.44 15.20
C SER A 240 -3.50 -12.87 14.71
N PHE A 241 -2.53 -13.59 15.24
CA PHE A 241 -2.41 -15.04 15.05
C PHE A 241 -1.93 -15.70 16.34
N VAL A 242 -2.33 -16.94 16.54
CA VAL A 242 -2.05 -17.70 17.76
C VAL A 242 -1.59 -19.10 17.40
N ASN A 243 -0.44 -19.52 17.96
CA ASN A 243 0.01 -20.89 17.94
C ASN A 243 -0.05 -21.43 19.38
N GLN A 244 -1.17 -22.03 19.73
CA GLN A 244 -1.41 -22.63 21.04
C GLN A 244 -1.93 -24.05 20.87
N PHE A 245 -2.02 -24.80 21.99
CA PHE A 245 -2.57 -26.12 21.94
C PHE A 245 -4.01 -26.12 21.44
N HIS A 246 -4.26 -26.89 20.37
CA HIS A 246 -5.60 -27.10 19.84
C HIS A 246 -5.98 -28.56 19.98
N PRO A 247 -7.19 -28.91 20.48
CA PRO A 247 -7.58 -30.32 20.74
C PRO A 247 -7.45 -31.22 19.50
N ALA A 248 -7.68 -30.71 18.31
CA ALA A 248 -7.59 -31.47 17.06
C ALA A 248 -6.20 -31.52 16.44
N TYR A 249 -5.32 -30.52 16.69
CA TYR A 249 -4.05 -30.34 15.96
C TYR A 249 -2.83 -30.20 16.88
N GLY A 250 -3.02 -30.24 18.20
CA GLY A 250 -1.94 -30.02 19.16
C GLY A 250 -1.31 -28.62 19.02
N TYR A 251 0.02 -28.57 19.12
CA TYR A 251 0.81 -27.35 18.89
C TYR A 251 1.22 -27.16 17.42
N GLY A 252 0.80 -28.05 16.53
CA GLY A 252 1.20 -28.07 15.12
C GLY A 252 0.36 -27.17 14.22
N ALA A 253 -0.43 -26.25 14.77
CA ALA A 253 -1.28 -25.35 13.99
C ALA A 253 -1.21 -23.90 14.46
N THR A 254 -1.33 -22.96 13.52
CA THR A 254 -1.50 -21.53 13.78
C THR A 254 -2.88 -21.10 13.31
N GLU A 255 -3.64 -20.46 14.18
CA GLU A 255 -4.91 -19.82 13.85
C GLU A 255 -4.67 -18.34 13.58
N ILE A 256 -5.12 -17.87 12.42
CA ILE A 256 -4.96 -16.51 11.91
C ILE A 256 -6.31 -15.83 11.97
N PHE A 257 -6.40 -14.65 12.57
CA PHE A 257 -7.60 -13.82 12.62
C PHE A 257 -7.41 -12.60 11.71
N PHE A 258 -8.37 -12.37 10.82
CA PHE A 258 -8.32 -11.28 9.86
C PHE A 258 -9.06 -10.03 10.35
N GLN A 259 -8.71 -8.89 9.75
CA GLN A 259 -9.39 -7.60 9.86
C GLN A 259 -9.60 -7.01 8.46
N TYR A 260 -10.75 -6.33 8.26
CA TYR A 260 -11.13 -5.77 6.96
C TYR A 260 -11.63 -4.34 7.11
#